data_464c052c3d3c6f0c619846e33772f955
#
_entry.id   464c052c3d3c6f0c619846e33772f955
#
_cell.length_a   1.000
_cell.length_b   1.000
_cell.length_c   1.000
_cell.angle_alpha   90.00
_cell.angle_beta   90.00
_cell.angle_gamma   90.00
#
_symmetry.space_group_name_H-M   'P 1'
#
loop_
_entity.id
_entity.type
_entity.pdbx_description
1 polymer ?
#
loop_
_entity_poly.entity_id
_entity_poly.type
_entity_poly.pdbx_seq_one_letter_code
_entity_poly.pdbx_strand_id
1 'polypeptide(L)'
;MAKASGLALMDENALDPLSATSRGTGELIASALNEGIRNILIGIGGSATNDGGMGAAAALGVKFLDADGNELSGCGRELALVRKIDLSGLRSDVFEAKITVMCDVDNPLTGKNGATYTYGPQKGANAEALNTLEDGMKNIAALYDAAAGRKVSAECGAGAAGGMGAMLSALLGAELTHGSAAVLNAVGFDALLGDTDLVITGEGQLDASSADNGKAVGEVVKRCAANSGGAVPVFIVAGRLGMGYEHIYELANAGVFSTIVTDEQPNADGDCDAETRLRLASERMFRCIASSFSVNSQRSGRGMRR
;
A
#
# COMPACT_ATOMS: atom_id res chain seq x y z
N MET A 1 1.17 0.73 -11.42
CA MET A 1 -0.17 0.56 -12.06
C MET A 1 -0.82 1.90 -12.45
N ALA A 2 -0.92 2.89 -11.58
CA ALA A 2 -1.58 4.18 -11.89
C ALA A 2 -1.12 4.85 -13.21
N LYS A 3 0.14 4.69 -13.61
CA LYS A 3 0.71 5.24 -14.84
C LYS A 3 0.40 4.43 -16.12
N ALA A 4 -0.18 3.23 -15.99
CA ALA A 4 -0.42 2.33 -17.13
C ALA A 4 -1.90 1.88 -17.25
N SER A 5 -2.62 1.80 -16.14
CA SER A 5 -4.01 1.31 -16.07
C SER A 5 -4.79 2.06 -14.98
N GLY A 6 -4.49 3.36 -14.80
CA GLY A 6 -5.00 4.16 -13.68
C GLY A 6 -6.13 5.10 -14.03
N LEU A 7 -6.92 5.48 -13.02
CA LEU A 7 -8.03 6.43 -13.13
C LEU A 7 -7.59 7.80 -13.69
N ALA A 8 -6.42 8.29 -13.31
CA ALA A 8 -5.91 9.58 -13.76
C ALA A 8 -5.56 9.63 -15.26
N LEU A 9 -5.61 8.51 -15.97
CA LEU A 9 -5.40 8.43 -17.42
C LEU A 9 -6.72 8.51 -18.21
N MET A 10 -7.86 8.51 -17.53
CA MET A 10 -9.19 8.48 -18.14
C MET A 10 -9.94 9.78 -17.87
N ASP A 11 -10.79 10.17 -18.81
CA ASP A 11 -11.80 11.21 -18.57
C ASP A 11 -12.84 10.64 -17.59
N GLU A 12 -13.27 11.46 -16.62
CA GLU A 12 -14.27 11.05 -15.62
C GLU A 12 -15.60 10.57 -16.26
N ASN A 13 -15.96 11.13 -17.41
CA ASN A 13 -17.15 10.73 -18.16
C ASN A 13 -16.98 9.44 -18.99
N ALA A 14 -15.74 8.94 -19.11
CA ALA A 14 -15.41 7.74 -19.89
C ALA A 14 -15.04 6.54 -19.01
N LEU A 15 -15.28 6.64 -17.70
CA LEU A 15 -15.02 5.54 -16.77
C LEU A 15 -15.96 4.37 -17.02
N ASP A 16 -15.41 3.21 -17.38
CA ASP A 16 -16.15 1.96 -17.59
C ASP A 16 -15.32 0.76 -17.11
N PRO A 17 -15.52 0.27 -15.88
CA PRO A 17 -14.78 -0.87 -15.36
C PRO A 17 -15.16 -2.21 -16.03
N LEU A 18 -16.23 -2.26 -16.81
CA LEU A 18 -16.57 -3.44 -17.61
C LEU A 18 -15.63 -3.60 -18.81
N SER A 19 -15.12 -2.50 -19.38
CA SER A 19 -14.24 -2.52 -20.56
C SER A 19 -12.78 -2.17 -20.23
N ALA A 20 -12.51 -1.54 -19.09
CA ALA A 20 -11.16 -1.22 -18.68
C ALA A 20 -10.31 -2.47 -18.47
N THR A 21 -9.03 -2.41 -18.87
CA THR A 21 -8.11 -3.55 -18.78
C THR A 21 -6.81 -3.17 -18.08
N SER A 22 -6.28 -4.10 -17.31
CA SER A 22 -4.98 -3.99 -16.65
C SER A 22 -3.79 -4.30 -17.57
N ARG A 23 -4.01 -4.55 -18.88
CA ARG A 23 -3.02 -5.00 -19.84
C ARG A 23 -1.74 -4.15 -19.84
N GLY A 24 -1.86 -2.82 -19.83
CA GLY A 24 -0.70 -1.93 -19.81
C GLY A 24 0.22 -2.14 -18.59
N THR A 25 -0.35 -2.54 -17.45
CA THR A 25 0.46 -2.89 -16.26
C THR A 25 1.26 -4.18 -16.50
N GLY A 26 0.66 -5.18 -17.13
CA GLY A 26 1.35 -6.41 -17.53
C GLY A 26 2.46 -6.15 -18.55
N GLU A 27 2.23 -5.24 -19.50
CA GLU A 27 3.25 -4.83 -20.50
C GLU A 27 4.44 -4.15 -19.85
N LEU A 28 4.24 -3.35 -18.78
CA LEU A 28 5.35 -2.77 -18.01
C LEU A 28 6.15 -3.86 -17.26
N ILE A 29 5.47 -4.87 -16.69
CA ILE A 29 6.15 -6.01 -16.07
C ILE A 29 6.97 -6.77 -17.12
N ALA A 30 6.38 -7.04 -18.29
CA ALA A 30 7.06 -7.71 -19.40
C ALA A 30 8.30 -6.92 -19.88
N SER A 31 8.19 -5.58 -19.96
CA SER A 31 9.31 -4.70 -20.33
C SER A 31 10.45 -4.79 -19.31
N ALA A 32 10.14 -4.75 -18.00
CA ALA A 32 11.15 -4.90 -16.96
C ALA A 32 11.89 -6.25 -17.04
N LEU A 33 11.12 -7.33 -17.27
CA LEU A 33 11.70 -8.67 -17.43
C LEU A 33 12.59 -8.76 -18.68
N ASN A 34 12.22 -8.10 -19.79
CA ASN A 34 13.03 -8.05 -21.03
C ASN A 34 14.37 -7.34 -20.80
N GLU A 35 14.40 -6.32 -19.93
CA GLU A 35 15.63 -5.63 -19.51
C GLU A 35 16.46 -6.45 -18.48
N GLY A 36 16.05 -7.67 -18.18
CA GLY A 36 16.75 -8.54 -17.24
C GLY A 36 16.50 -8.21 -15.77
N ILE A 37 15.54 -7.34 -15.46
CA ILE A 37 15.19 -7.01 -14.07
C ILE A 37 14.53 -8.22 -13.40
N ARG A 38 15.02 -8.59 -12.21
CA ARG A 38 14.52 -9.73 -11.44
C ARG A 38 14.02 -9.36 -10.04
N ASN A 39 14.16 -8.10 -9.64
CA ASN A 39 13.59 -7.54 -8.42
C ASN A 39 12.58 -6.47 -8.82
N ILE A 40 11.28 -6.77 -8.74
CA ILE A 40 10.21 -5.92 -9.23
C ILE A 40 9.30 -5.53 -8.07
N LEU A 41 9.22 -4.24 -7.78
CA LEU A 41 8.31 -3.66 -6.80
C LEU A 41 7.16 -2.98 -7.54
N ILE A 42 5.92 -3.43 -7.29
CA ILE A 42 4.73 -2.99 -8.02
C ILE A 42 3.76 -2.27 -7.10
N GLY A 43 3.57 -0.97 -7.29
CA GLY A 43 2.46 -0.23 -6.68
C GLY A 43 1.18 -0.43 -7.49
N ILE A 44 0.12 -0.97 -6.85
CA ILE A 44 -1.15 -1.25 -7.53
C ILE A 44 -2.29 -0.26 -7.19
N GLY A 45 -2.01 0.80 -6.43
CA GLY A 45 -2.96 1.86 -6.15
C GLY A 45 -3.38 2.67 -7.39
N GLY A 46 -4.52 3.36 -7.30
CA GLY A 46 -5.04 4.28 -8.32
C GLY A 46 -5.57 3.62 -9.61
N SER A 47 -5.97 2.34 -9.57
CA SER A 47 -6.44 1.56 -10.73
C SER A 47 -7.81 2.01 -11.25
N ALA A 48 -7.99 2.00 -12.58
CA ALA A 48 -9.28 2.18 -13.25
C ALA A 48 -10.02 0.84 -13.51
N THR A 49 -9.36 -0.28 -13.34
CA THR A 49 -9.76 -1.61 -13.81
C THR A 49 -10.49 -2.42 -12.75
N ASN A 50 -11.38 -3.31 -13.18
CA ASN A 50 -12.02 -4.35 -12.36
C ASN A 50 -12.09 -5.65 -13.16
N ASP A 51 -10.95 -6.04 -13.73
CA ASP A 51 -10.80 -7.16 -14.68
C ASP A 51 -10.14 -8.39 -14.04
N GLY A 52 -10.06 -8.44 -12.69
CA GLY A 52 -9.40 -9.53 -11.99
C GLY A 52 -7.89 -9.63 -12.27
N GLY A 53 -7.29 -8.64 -12.93
CA GLY A 53 -5.91 -8.69 -13.40
C GLY A 53 -5.72 -9.51 -14.69
N MET A 54 -6.80 -9.94 -15.35
CA MET A 54 -6.73 -10.78 -16.55
C MET A 54 -5.92 -10.10 -17.67
N GLY A 55 -6.13 -8.81 -17.92
CA GLY A 55 -5.37 -8.08 -18.94
C GLY A 55 -3.87 -8.11 -18.70
N ALA A 56 -3.44 -7.93 -17.45
CA ALA A 56 -2.02 -7.97 -17.09
C ALA A 56 -1.44 -9.38 -17.26
N ALA A 57 -2.15 -10.40 -16.84
CA ALA A 57 -1.75 -11.78 -17.03
C ALA A 57 -1.65 -12.15 -18.52
N ALA A 58 -2.61 -11.69 -19.34
CA ALA A 58 -2.59 -11.90 -20.79
C ALA A 58 -1.36 -11.24 -21.46
N ALA A 59 -0.95 -10.05 -21.01
CA ALA A 59 0.28 -9.42 -21.49
C ALA A 59 1.56 -10.22 -21.16
N LEU A 60 1.48 -11.11 -20.18
CA LEU A 60 2.58 -12.01 -19.78
C LEU A 60 2.46 -13.40 -20.42
N GLY A 61 1.45 -13.61 -21.29
CA GLY A 61 1.27 -14.86 -22.05
C GLY A 61 0.25 -15.84 -21.48
N VAL A 62 -0.46 -15.48 -20.40
CA VAL A 62 -1.58 -16.29 -19.89
C VAL A 62 -2.79 -16.16 -20.83
N LYS A 63 -3.50 -17.26 -21.08
CA LYS A 63 -4.74 -17.24 -21.85
C LYS A 63 -5.93 -17.56 -20.94
N PHE A 64 -6.97 -16.76 -21.08
CA PHE A 64 -8.26 -16.98 -20.45
C PHE A 64 -9.23 -17.46 -21.51
N LEU A 65 -9.76 -18.67 -21.36
CA LEU A 65 -10.58 -19.35 -22.37
C LEU A 65 -12.02 -19.44 -21.89
N ASP A 66 -12.96 -19.23 -22.82
CA ASP A 66 -14.40 -19.48 -22.62
C ASP A 66 -14.76 -20.95 -22.71
N ALA A 67 -16.07 -21.26 -22.73
CA ALA A 67 -16.58 -22.63 -22.81
C ALA A 67 -16.30 -23.33 -24.18
N ASP A 68 -16.13 -22.54 -25.22
CA ASP A 68 -15.85 -23.00 -26.57
C ASP A 68 -14.35 -23.06 -26.89
N GLY A 69 -13.51 -22.62 -25.92
CA GLY A 69 -12.06 -22.58 -26.05
C GLY A 69 -11.54 -21.31 -26.75
N ASN A 70 -12.38 -20.30 -26.94
CA ASN A 70 -11.94 -19.02 -27.49
C ASN A 70 -11.21 -18.21 -26.44
N GLU A 71 -10.16 -17.48 -26.86
CA GLU A 71 -9.40 -16.60 -26.00
C GLU A 71 -10.16 -15.29 -25.75
N LEU A 72 -10.28 -14.91 -24.47
CA LEU A 72 -10.93 -13.68 -24.02
C LEU A 72 -9.93 -12.52 -23.99
N SER A 73 -10.44 -11.29 -24.20
CA SER A 73 -9.60 -10.09 -24.31
C SER A 73 -9.00 -9.61 -22.98
N GLY A 74 -9.57 -10.03 -21.85
CA GLY A 74 -9.09 -9.68 -20.51
C GLY A 74 -9.64 -8.36 -19.99
N CYS A 75 -10.97 -8.19 -20.05
CA CYS A 75 -11.67 -7.06 -19.46
C CYS A 75 -12.75 -7.50 -18.46
N GLY A 76 -13.30 -6.56 -17.67
CA GLY A 76 -14.22 -6.85 -16.58
C GLY A 76 -15.47 -7.63 -16.99
N ARG A 77 -16.07 -7.29 -18.13
CA ARG A 77 -17.30 -7.97 -18.64
C ARG A 77 -17.10 -9.43 -18.99
N GLU A 78 -15.86 -9.87 -19.19
CA GLU A 78 -15.54 -11.24 -19.60
C GLU A 78 -15.22 -12.16 -18.42
N LEU A 79 -15.06 -11.64 -17.22
CA LEU A 79 -14.73 -12.42 -16.02
C LEU A 79 -15.65 -13.62 -15.80
N ALA A 80 -16.97 -13.45 -16.01
CA ALA A 80 -17.95 -14.51 -15.85
C ALA A 80 -17.89 -15.58 -16.95
N LEU A 81 -17.27 -15.28 -18.09
CA LEU A 81 -17.15 -16.19 -19.24
C LEU A 81 -15.98 -17.15 -19.12
N VAL A 82 -14.97 -16.84 -18.30
CA VAL A 82 -13.79 -17.67 -18.16
C VAL A 82 -14.14 -19.07 -17.63
N ARG A 83 -13.65 -20.10 -18.32
CA ARG A 83 -13.77 -21.50 -17.90
C ARG A 83 -12.43 -22.16 -17.65
N LYS A 84 -11.37 -21.66 -18.28
CA LYS A 84 -10.03 -22.22 -18.14
C LYS A 84 -8.99 -21.10 -18.16
N ILE A 85 -8.00 -21.22 -17.27
CA ILE A 85 -6.75 -20.45 -17.32
C ILE A 85 -5.69 -21.36 -17.93
N ASP A 86 -5.10 -20.94 -19.05
CA ASP A 86 -4.01 -21.67 -19.70
C ASP A 86 -2.70 -20.93 -19.46
N LEU A 87 -1.84 -21.52 -18.67
CA LEU A 87 -0.53 -21.00 -18.30
C LEU A 87 0.60 -21.42 -19.25
N SER A 88 0.31 -22.22 -20.29
CA SER A 88 1.34 -22.77 -21.18
C SER A 88 2.15 -21.70 -21.92
N GLY A 89 1.54 -20.53 -22.14
CA GLY A 89 2.19 -19.37 -22.75
C GLY A 89 2.82 -18.38 -21.77
N LEU A 90 2.66 -18.59 -20.46
CA LEU A 90 3.25 -17.70 -19.45
C LEU A 90 4.76 -17.75 -19.55
N ARG A 91 5.37 -16.58 -19.66
CA ARG A 91 6.83 -16.45 -19.77
C ARG A 91 7.52 -17.00 -18.50
N SER A 92 8.52 -17.83 -18.72
CA SER A 92 9.22 -18.55 -17.64
C SER A 92 10.06 -17.65 -16.73
N ASP A 93 10.55 -16.53 -17.24
CA ASP A 93 11.38 -15.58 -16.50
C ASP A 93 10.62 -14.79 -15.40
N VAL A 94 9.28 -14.86 -15.38
CA VAL A 94 8.46 -14.41 -14.25
C VAL A 94 8.83 -15.15 -12.96
N PHE A 95 9.07 -16.46 -13.03
CA PHE A 95 9.40 -17.30 -11.87
C PHE A 95 10.85 -17.13 -11.39
N GLU A 96 11.70 -16.49 -12.18
CA GLU A 96 13.05 -16.09 -11.80
C GLU A 96 13.07 -14.73 -11.07
N ALA A 97 11.98 -13.98 -11.16
CA ALA A 97 11.87 -12.67 -10.56
C ALA A 97 11.19 -12.72 -9.19
N LYS A 98 11.72 -11.95 -8.24
CA LYS A 98 11.02 -11.62 -7.01
C LYS A 98 10.08 -10.46 -7.29
N ILE A 99 8.78 -10.71 -7.24
CA ILE A 99 7.73 -9.71 -7.43
C ILE A 99 7.11 -9.39 -6.08
N THR A 100 7.24 -8.14 -5.65
CA THR A 100 6.62 -7.63 -4.42
C THR A 100 5.56 -6.59 -4.79
N VAL A 101 4.36 -6.76 -4.28
CA VAL A 101 3.20 -5.90 -4.58
C VAL A 101 2.89 -5.03 -3.37
N MET A 102 3.01 -3.72 -3.54
CA MET A 102 2.61 -2.75 -2.53
C MET A 102 1.10 -2.56 -2.54
N CYS A 103 0.46 -2.95 -1.44
CA CYS A 103 -0.98 -2.92 -1.26
C CYS A 103 -1.31 -2.46 0.16
N ASP A 104 -1.91 -1.28 0.29
CA ASP A 104 -2.29 -0.69 1.59
C ASP A 104 -3.78 -0.92 1.93
N VAL A 105 -4.41 -1.88 1.26
CA VAL A 105 -5.80 -2.27 1.52
C VAL A 105 -5.89 -3.77 1.78
N ASP A 106 -6.75 -4.16 2.71
CA ASP A 106 -6.91 -5.54 3.17
C ASP A 106 -8.10 -6.26 2.53
N ASN A 107 -8.77 -5.63 1.57
CA ASN A 107 -9.98 -6.16 0.97
C ASN A 107 -9.73 -7.51 0.29
N PRO A 108 -10.58 -8.53 0.59
CA PRO A 108 -10.58 -9.79 -0.15
C PRO A 108 -11.05 -9.56 -1.59
N LEU A 109 -10.91 -10.56 -2.45
CA LEU A 109 -11.28 -10.44 -3.85
C LEU A 109 -12.77 -10.21 -4.06
N THR A 110 -13.63 -10.90 -3.29
CA THR A 110 -15.09 -10.94 -3.48
C THR A 110 -15.86 -10.59 -2.21
N GLY A 111 -17.16 -10.39 -2.36
CA GLY A 111 -18.09 -10.13 -1.26
C GLY A 111 -18.30 -8.64 -0.99
N LYS A 112 -19.06 -8.30 0.07
CA LYS A 112 -19.46 -6.92 0.38
C LYS A 112 -18.27 -5.97 0.55
N ASN A 113 -17.18 -6.48 1.10
CA ASN A 113 -15.93 -5.73 1.29
C ASN A 113 -14.88 -6.09 0.22
N GLY A 114 -15.28 -6.76 -0.86
CA GLY A 114 -14.40 -7.17 -1.95
C GLY A 114 -14.09 -6.05 -2.93
N ALA A 115 -13.29 -6.39 -3.94
CA ALA A 115 -12.81 -5.48 -4.98
C ALA A 115 -13.94 -4.68 -5.64
N THR A 116 -15.00 -5.38 -6.04
CA THR A 116 -16.06 -4.82 -6.88
C THR A 116 -16.92 -3.81 -6.13
N TYR A 117 -17.49 -4.19 -4.98
CA TYR A 117 -18.39 -3.31 -4.24
C TYR A 117 -17.66 -2.15 -3.56
N THR A 118 -16.42 -2.36 -3.14
CA THR A 118 -15.64 -1.30 -2.47
C THR A 118 -15.15 -0.24 -3.47
N TYR A 119 -14.62 -0.67 -4.61
CA TYR A 119 -13.90 0.22 -5.52
C TYR A 119 -14.55 0.42 -6.89
N GLY A 120 -15.56 -0.40 -7.25
CA GLY A 120 -16.28 -0.30 -8.51
C GLY A 120 -16.99 1.03 -8.72
N PRO A 121 -17.69 1.59 -7.72
CA PRO A 121 -18.40 2.87 -7.88
C PRO A 121 -17.49 4.02 -8.32
N GLN A 122 -16.32 4.19 -7.71
CA GLN A 122 -15.37 5.25 -8.10
C GLN A 122 -14.74 5.05 -9.49
N LYS A 123 -14.88 3.84 -10.07
CA LYS A 123 -14.43 3.47 -11.41
C LYS A 123 -15.54 3.59 -12.46
N GLY A 124 -16.71 4.11 -12.08
CA GLY A 124 -17.85 4.33 -12.96
C GLY A 124 -18.88 3.20 -12.99
N ALA A 125 -18.78 2.17 -12.12
CA ALA A 125 -19.77 1.10 -12.08
C ALA A 125 -21.10 1.58 -11.50
N ASN A 126 -22.19 1.42 -12.24
CA ASN A 126 -23.55 1.49 -11.73
C ASN A 126 -23.96 0.14 -11.06
N ALA A 127 -25.16 0.08 -10.50
CA ALA A 127 -25.63 -1.10 -9.78
C ALA A 127 -25.66 -2.40 -10.65
N GLU A 128 -25.98 -2.29 -11.93
CA GLU A 128 -25.99 -3.43 -12.86
C GLU A 128 -24.57 -3.90 -13.17
N ALA A 129 -23.66 -2.98 -13.46
CA ALA A 129 -22.25 -3.25 -13.68
C ALA A 129 -21.59 -3.88 -12.44
N LEU A 130 -21.94 -3.41 -11.22
CA LEU A 130 -21.43 -4.00 -9.98
C LEU A 130 -21.85 -5.47 -9.83
N ASN A 131 -23.10 -5.82 -10.13
CA ASN A 131 -23.54 -7.20 -10.06
C ASN A 131 -22.83 -8.09 -11.10
N THR A 132 -22.73 -7.60 -12.34
CA THR A 132 -22.01 -8.30 -13.42
C THR A 132 -20.54 -8.56 -13.07
N LEU A 133 -19.86 -7.52 -12.57
CA LEU A 133 -18.47 -7.61 -12.17
C LEU A 133 -18.26 -8.53 -10.96
N GLU A 134 -19.15 -8.48 -9.96
CA GLU A 134 -19.03 -9.32 -8.76
C GLU A 134 -19.26 -10.80 -9.10
N ASP A 135 -20.22 -11.13 -9.95
CA ASP A 135 -20.44 -12.51 -10.37
C ASP A 135 -19.25 -13.02 -11.19
N GLY A 136 -18.70 -12.18 -12.06
CA GLY A 136 -17.44 -12.46 -12.76
C GLY A 136 -16.26 -12.65 -11.81
N MET A 137 -16.18 -11.78 -10.78
CA MET A 137 -15.10 -11.85 -9.79
C MET A 137 -15.16 -13.14 -8.96
N LYS A 138 -16.35 -13.60 -8.59
CA LYS A 138 -16.53 -14.90 -7.92
C LYS A 138 -16.08 -16.06 -8.81
N ASN A 139 -16.38 -16.00 -10.12
CA ASN A 139 -15.96 -17.02 -11.07
C ASN A 139 -14.43 -17.08 -11.16
N ILE A 140 -13.76 -15.94 -11.38
CA ILE A 140 -12.30 -15.91 -11.51
C ILE A 140 -11.60 -16.24 -10.19
N ALA A 141 -12.18 -15.89 -9.03
CA ALA A 141 -11.68 -16.25 -7.72
C ALA A 141 -11.49 -17.76 -7.56
N ALA A 142 -12.52 -18.54 -7.96
CA ALA A 142 -12.44 -20.00 -7.89
C ALA A 142 -11.33 -20.57 -8.79
N LEU A 143 -11.11 -19.97 -9.95
CA LEU A 143 -10.06 -20.39 -10.88
C LEU A 143 -8.66 -20.02 -10.37
N TYR A 144 -8.50 -18.84 -9.76
CA TYR A 144 -7.24 -18.44 -9.13
C TYR A 144 -6.89 -19.30 -7.92
N ASP A 145 -7.88 -19.59 -7.06
CA ASP A 145 -7.68 -20.49 -5.91
C ASP A 145 -7.24 -21.89 -6.37
N ALA A 146 -7.85 -22.40 -7.44
CA ALA A 146 -7.50 -23.70 -8.01
C ALA A 146 -6.09 -23.69 -8.64
N ALA A 147 -5.73 -22.64 -9.37
CA ALA A 147 -4.42 -22.49 -9.99
C ALA A 147 -3.30 -22.38 -8.95
N ALA A 148 -3.53 -21.66 -7.86
CA ALA A 148 -2.59 -21.48 -6.77
C ALA A 148 -2.51 -22.66 -5.80
N GLY A 149 -3.50 -23.56 -5.79
CA GLY A 149 -3.65 -24.64 -4.80
C GLY A 149 -3.92 -24.14 -3.37
N ARG A 150 -4.32 -22.88 -3.20
CA ARG A 150 -4.60 -22.22 -1.93
C ARG A 150 -5.65 -21.11 -2.10
N LYS A 151 -6.20 -20.60 -1.00
CA LYS A 151 -7.26 -19.59 -0.98
C LYS A 151 -6.72 -18.16 -1.15
N VAL A 152 -6.18 -17.83 -2.31
CA VAL A 152 -5.68 -16.49 -2.63
C VAL A 152 -6.79 -15.44 -2.66
N SER A 153 -8.01 -15.84 -3.00
CA SER A 153 -9.17 -14.94 -3.07
C SER A 153 -9.57 -14.32 -1.72
N ALA A 154 -9.17 -14.95 -0.61
CA ALA A 154 -9.45 -14.49 0.75
C ALA A 154 -8.25 -13.76 1.41
N GLU A 155 -7.11 -13.67 0.74
CA GLU A 155 -5.94 -13.00 1.27
C GLU A 155 -6.15 -11.50 1.39
N CYS A 156 -5.53 -10.88 2.40
CA CYS A 156 -5.47 -9.42 2.53
C CYS A 156 -4.84 -8.83 1.26
N GLY A 157 -5.52 -7.84 0.66
CA GLY A 157 -5.06 -7.22 -0.58
C GLY A 157 -5.40 -7.97 -1.88
N ALA A 158 -6.02 -9.16 -1.82
CA ALA A 158 -6.44 -9.89 -3.01
C ALA A 158 -7.39 -9.07 -3.91
N GLY A 159 -8.28 -8.26 -3.29
CA GLY A 159 -9.20 -7.37 -3.98
C GLY A 159 -8.57 -6.07 -4.48
N ALA A 160 -7.35 -5.77 -4.09
CA ALA A 160 -6.69 -4.54 -4.50
C ALA A 160 -6.62 -4.42 -6.03
N ALA A 161 -6.80 -3.18 -6.49
CA ALA A 161 -6.75 -2.85 -7.91
C ALA A 161 -7.68 -3.69 -8.81
N GLY A 162 -8.88 -3.99 -8.29
CA GLY A 162 -9.90 -4.73 -9.05
C GLY A 162 -9.52 -6.18 -9.32
N GLY A 163 -8.85 -6.83 -8.34
CA GLY A 163 -8.42 -8.22 -8.39
C GLY A 163 -7.01 -8.46 -8.90
N MET A 164 -6.26 -7.39 -9.21
CA MET A 164 -4.85 -7.51 -9.61
C MET A 164 -4.01 -8.20 -8.53
N GLY A 165 -4.27 -7.88 -7.22
CA GLY A 165 -3.58 -8.52 -6.10
C GLY A 165 -3.72 -10.04 -6.14
N ALA A 166 -4.93 -10.56 -6.31
CA ALA A 166 -5.19 -12.00 -6.40
C ALA A 166 -4.48 -12.65 -7.59
N MET A 167 -4.53 -12.01 -8.77
CA MET A 167 -3.87 -12.52 -9.97
C MET A 167 -2.36 -12.62 -9.79
N LEU A 168 -1.73 -11.54 -9.31
CA LEU A 168 -0.28 -11.50 -9.10
C LEU A 168 0.17 -12.56 -8.08
N SER A 169 -0.60 -12.74 -7.01
CA SER A 169 -0.33 -13.77 -6.00
C SER A 169 -0.56 -15.18 -6.54
N ALA A 170 -1.69 -15.42 -7.24
CA ALA A 170 -2.08 -16.74 -7.72
C ALA A 170 -1.22 -17.28 -8.87
N LEU A 171 -0.94 -16.43 -9.86
CA LEU A 171 -0.32 -16.86 -11.11
C LEU A 171 1.17 -16.58 -11.20
N LEU A 172 1.65 -15.54 -10.52
CA LEU A 172 3.06 -15.14 -10.57
C LEU A 172 3.80 -15.41 -9.25
N GLY A 173 3.12 -15.89 -8.21
CA GLY A 173 3.72 -16.13 -6.90
C GLY A 173 4.18 -14.84 -6.19
N ALA A 174 3.61 -13.70 -6.54
CA ALA A 174 3.98 -12.42 -5.98
C ALA A 174 3.60 -12.31 -4.49
N GLU A 175 4.45 -11.64 -3.72
CA GLU A 175 4.23 -11.32 -2.31
C GLU A 175 3.43 -10.02 -2.19
N LEU A 176 2.25 -10.07 -1.54
CA LEU A 176 1.47 -8.89 -1.19
C LEU A 176 2.00 -8.34 0.13
N THR A 177 2.34 -7.05 0.17
CA THR A 177 2.86 -6.40 1.38
C THR A 177 2.39 -4.95 1.46
N HIS A 178 2.34 -4.41 2.66
CA HIS A 178 2.04 -2.99 2.84
C HIS A 178 3.14 -2.11 2.22
N GLY A 179 2.74 -1.01 1.59
CA GLY A 179 3.65 -0.12 0.88
C GLY A 179 4.73 0.45 1.78
N SER A 180 4.38 0.82 3.03
CA SER A 180 5.33 1.30 4.03
C SER A 180 6.43 0.27 4.33
N ALA A 181 6.05 -0.98 4.58
CA ALA A 181 7.00 -2.06 4.84
C ALA A 181 7.90 -2.32 3.62
N ALA A 182 7.31 -2.35 2.42
CA ALA A 182 8.05 -2.55 1.17
C ALA A 182 9.10 -1.44 0.94
N VAL A 183 8.71 -0.18 1.14
CA VAL A 183 9.62 0.97 0.97
C VAL A 183 10.73 0.92 2.01
N LEU A 184 10.42 0.70 3.28
CA LEU A 184 11.44 0.62 4.35
C LEU A 184 12.43 -0.53 4.08
N ASN A 185 11.96 -1.68 3.58
CA ASN A 185 12.83 -2.79 3.17
C ASN A 185 13.74 -2.38 1.99
N ALA A 186 13.18 -1.72 0.98
CA ALA A 186 13.91 -1.32 -0.21
C ALA A 186 15.03 -0.31 0.06
N VAL A 187 14.82 0.60 1.05
CA VAL A 187 15.85 1.57 1.48
C VAL A 187 16.80 1.02 2.55
N GLY A 188 16.63 -0.22 2.99
CA GLY A 188 17.48 -0.83 4.01
C GLY A 188 17.32 -0.20 5.40
N PHE A 189 16.11 0.27 5.74
CA PHE A 189 15.84 1.03 6.96
C PHE A 189 16.36 0.35 8.24
N ASP A 190 16.14 -0.95 8.38
CA ASP A 190 16.54 -1.71 9.59
C ASP A 190 18.06 -1.71 9.78
N ALA A 191 18.83 -1.73 8.68
CA ALA A 191 20.29 -1.66 8.74
C ALA A 191 20.80 -0.29 9.23
N LEU A 192 20.04 0.78 8.98
CA LEU A 192 20.37 2.13 9.43
C LEU A 192 20.15 2.32 10.94
N LEU A 193 19.25 1.53 11.54
CA LEU A 193 18.93 1.68 12.97
C LEU A 193 20.09 1.32 13.90
N GLY A 194 21.08 0.55 13.43
CA GLY A 194 22.23 0.15 14.25
C GLY A 194 23.08 1.32 14.76
N ASP A 195 23.17 2.38 13.98
CA ASP A 195 23.96 3.59 14.29
C ASP A 195 23.08 4.82 14.49
N THR A 196 21.80 4.61 14.84
CA THR A 196 20.80 5.70 14.95
C THR A 196 20.41 5.92 16.42
N ASP A 197 20.57 7.14 16.91
CA ASP A 197 20.16 7.55 18.26
C ASP A 197 18.69 7.97 18.36
N LEU A 198 18.10 8.45 17.26
CA LEU A 198 16.75 8.98 17.19
C LEU A 198 16.22 8.93 15.77
N VAL A 199 14.98 8.50 15.60
CA VAL A 199 14.25 8.60 14.33
C VAL A 199 13.22 9.72 14.44
N ILE A 200 13.13 10.55 13.40
CA ILE A 200 12.07 11.55 13.25
C ILE A 200 11.22 11.19 12.06
N THR A 201 9.91 11.11 12.28
CA THR A 201 8.93 10.85 11.24
C THR A 201 7.74 11.79 11.37
N GLY A 202 6.79 11.74 10.42
CA GLY A 202 5.60 12.59 10.51
C GLY A 202 4.53 12.22 9.51
N GLU A 203 3.34 12.74 9.75
CA GLU A 203 2.20 12.62 8.86
C GLU A 203 1.23 13.79 9.01
N GLY A 204 0.28 13.91 8.07
CA GLY A 204 -0.70 15.01 8.10
C GLY A 204 -1.67 14.93 9.28
N GLN A 205 -2.13 13.74 9.64
CA GLN A 205 -2.99 13.49 10.79
C GLN A 205 -2.61 12.19 11.47
N LEU A 206 -2.26 12.26 12.74
CA LEU A 206 -2.00 11.11 13.61
C LEU A 206 -3.29 10.77 14.36
N ASP A 207 -3.81 9.55 14.19
CA ASP A 207 -5.00 9.04 14.88
C ASP A 207 -4.85 7.56 15.20
N ALA A 208 -5.91 6.90 15.69
CA ALA A 208 -5.88 5.49 16.05
C ALA A 208 -5.36 4.60 14.91
N SER A 209 -5.72 4.90 13.66
CA SER A 209 -5.30 4.11 12.50
C SER A 209 -3.81 4.22 12.18
N SER A 210 -3.14 5.28 12.66
CA SER A 210 -1.69 5.48 12.44
C SER A 210 -0.83 4.42 13.15
N ALA A 211 -1.35 3.80 14.20
CA ALA A 211 -0.73 2.67 14.90
C ALA A 211 -0.99 1.32 14.22
N ASP A 212 -1.96 1.26 13.29
CA ASP A 212 -2.35 0.04 12.61
C ASP A 212 -1.25 -0.45 11.64
N ASN A 213 -1.37 -1.71 11.25
CA ASN A 213 -0.48 -2.32 10.28
C ASN A 213 -0.60 -1.63 8.92
N GLY A 214 0.54 -1.37 8.28
CA GLY A 214 0.60 -0.80 6.95
C GLY A 214 0.67 0.73 6.89
N LYS A 215 0.42 1.45 7.98
CA LYS A 215 0.63 2.90 8.04
C LYS A 215 2.11 3.22 8.22
N ALA A 216 2.60 4.25 7.51
CA ALA A 216 4.03 4.57 7.48
C ALA A 216 4.60 4.88 8.86
N VAL A 217 3.93 5.72 9.65
CA VAL A 217 4.39 6.09 11.00
C VAL A 217 4.38 4.88 11.94
N GLY A 218 3.30 4.09 11.94
CA GLY A 218 3.20 2.88 12.78
C GLY A 218 4.28 1.86 12.44
N GLU A 219 4.55 1.65 11.15
CA GLU A 219 5.60 0.72 10.70
C GLU A 219 6.99 1.18 11.12
N VAL A 220 7.30 2.48 10.98
CA VAL A 220 8.57 3.07 11.46
C VAL A 220 8.73 2.84 12.97
N VAL A 221 7.69 3.16 13.75
CA VAL A 221 7.71 3.01 15.22
C VAL A 221 7.93 1.56 15.62
N LYS A 222 7.23 0.60 14.99
CA LYS A 222 7.38 -0.84 15.25
C LYS A 222 8.80 -1.33 14.97
N ARG A 223 9.40 -0.92 13.85
CA ARG A 223 10.77 -1.31 13.49
C ARG A 223 11.80 -0.74 14.44
N CYS A 224 11.65 0.53 14.82
CA CYS A 224 12.50 1.15 15.82
C CYS A 224 12.43 0.44 17.18
N ALA A 225 11.22 0.00 17.59
CA ALA A 225 11.04 -0.76 18.82
C ALA A 225 11.66 -2.15 18.77
N ALA A 226 11.60 -2.80 17.61
CA ALA A 226 12.10 -4.17 17.40
C ALA A 226 13.60 -4.25 17.08
N ASN A 227 14.31 -3.11 17.01
CA ASN A 227 15.73 -3.08 16.67
C ASN A 227 16.58 -3.92 17.63
N SER A 228 17.37 -4.85 17.10
CA SER A 228 18.16 -5.81 17.87
C SER A 228 19.29 -5.16 18.72
N GLY A 229 19.77 -3.99 18.32
CA GLY A 229 20.76 -3.19 19.06
C GLY A 229 20.20 -2.41 20.26
N GLY A 230 18.87 -2.48 20.46
CA GLY A 230 18.13 -1.71 21.44
C GLY A 230 17.08 -0.83 20.77
N ALA A 231 15.95 -0.59 21.43
CA ALA A 231 14.88 0.21 20.88
C ALA A 231 15.35 1.65 20.62
N VAL A 232 15.16 2.12 19.38
CA VAL A 232 15.46 3.49 18.97
C VAL A 232 14.26 4.38 19.22
N PRO A 233 14.39 5.49 19.97
CA PRO A 233 13.29 6.40 20.20
C PRO A 233 12.82 7.06 18.92
N VAL A 234 11.50 7.34 18.82
CA VAL A 234 10.89 7.94 17.64
C VAL A 234 10.19 9.24 18.01
N PHE A 235 10.45 10.31 17.29
CA PHE A 235 9.68 11.54 17.40
C PHE A 235 8.81 11.74 16.16
N ILE A 236 7.53 11.98 16.40
CA ILE A 236 6.50 12.09 15.37
C ILE A 236 6.01 13.53 15.33
N VAL A 237 6.14 14.19 14.18
CA VAL A 237 5.57 15.51 13.94
C VAL A 237 4.31 15.35 13.11
N ALA A 238 3.15 15.65 13.73
CA ALA A 238 1.85 15.50 13.08
C ALA A 238 1.24 16.85 12.73
N GLY A 239 0.61 16.96 11.57
CA GLY A 239 -0.15 18.15 11.16
C GLY A 239 -1.28 18.42 12.15
N ARG A 240 -2.01 17.39 12.56
CA ARG A 240 -3.02 17.42 13.62
C ARG A 240 -3.12 16.07 14.32
N LEU A 241 -3.68 16.09 15.53
CA LEU A 241 -3.98 14.87 16.30
C LEU A 241 -5.47 14.55 16.16
N GLY A 242 -5.80 13.32 15.77
CA GLY A 242 -7.13 12.74 15.76
C GLY A 242 -7.38 11.90 17.01
N MET A 243 -8.60 11.37 17.14
CA MET A 243 -8.96 10.50 18.27
C MET A 243 -8.14 9.21 18.24
N GLY A 244 -7.66 8.79 19.41
CA GLY A 244 -6.92 7.53 19.59
C GLY A 244 -5.47 7.59 19.09
N TYR A 245 -4.92 8.77 18.83
CA TYR A 245 -3.51 8.91 18.45
C TYR A 245 -2.56 8.33 19.53
N GLU A 246 -3.02 8.24 20.76
CA GLU A 246 -2.29 7.71 21.91
C GLU A 246 -1.92 6.24 21.74
N HIS A 247 -2.60 5.48 20.88
CA HIS A 247 -2.26 4.09 20.56
C HIS A 247 -0.83 3.93 20.04
N ILE A 248 -0.25 5.00 19.47
CA ILE A 248 1.14 4.97 19.03
C ILE A 248 2.13 4.75 20.19
N TYR A 249 1.79 5.20 21.40
CA TYR A 249 2.63 5.00 22.58
C TYR A 249 2.69 3.55 23.07
N GLU A 250 1.71 2.74 22.70
CA GLU A 250 1.68 1.30 23.03
C GLU A 250 2.70 0.51 22.20
N LEU A 251 3.11 1.06 21.04
CA LEU A 251 4.04 0.38 20.13
C LEU A 251 5.49 0.54 20.55
N ALA A 252 5.88 1.70 21.06
CA ALA A 252 7.26 2.01 21.40
C ALA A 252 7.41 3.30 22.23
N ASN A 253 8.65 3.61 22.61
CA ASN A 253 9.02 4.88 23.20
C ASN A 253 8.98 5.99 22.13
N ALA A 254 7.82 6.60 21.95
CA ALA A 254 7.57 7.64 20.96
C ALA A 254 7.22 8.99 21.61
N GLY A 255 7.70 10.09 21.03
CA GLY A 255 7.28 11.45 21.36
C GLY A 255 6.45 12.04 20.23
N VAL A 256 5.28 12.61 20.52
CA VAL A 256 4.37 13.20 19.53
C VAL A 256 4.34 14.72 19.66
N PHE A 257 4.54 15.42 18.54
CA PHE A 257 4.54 16.87 18.44
C PHE A 257 3.55 17.31 17.37
N SER A 258 2.46 17.99 17.77
CA SER A 258 1.50 18.58 16.83
C SER A 258 2.01 19.90 16.24
N THR A 259 1.72 20.15 14.98
CA THR A 259 1.94 21.46 14.35
C THR A 259 0.85 22.45 14.73
N ILE A 260 -0.33 21.97 15.13
CA ILE A 260 -1.42 22.79 15.65
C ILE A 260 -1.33 22.79 17.17
N VAL A 261 -1.07 23.94 17.75
CA VAL A 261 -1.22 24.22 19.18
C VAL A 261 -2.55 24.93 19.35
N THR A 262 -3.38 24.49 20.29
CA THR A 262 -4.76 24.94 20.53
C THR A 262 -4.91 26.45 20.47
N ASP A 263 -6.04 26.92 19.93
CA ASP A 263 -6.53 28.30 19.91
C ASP A 263 -5.60 29.37 19.31
N GLU A 264 -4.73 29.01 18.39
CA GLU A 264 -4.16 30.00 17.50
C GLU A 264 -5.30 30.54 16.63
N GLN A 265 -5.89 31.67 17.08
CA GLN A 265 -6.65 32.53 16.18
C GLN A 265 -5.72 32.84 15.00
N PRO A 266 -6.17 32.71 13.76
CA PRO A 266 -5.39 33.20 12.63
C PRO A 266 -5.05 34.67 12.95
N ASN A 267 -3.76 35.02 12.92
CA ASN A 267 -3.36 36.42 13.00
C ASN A 267 -4.16 37.22 11.99
N ALA A 268 -4.38 38.50 12.24
CA ALA A 268 -5.22 39.40 11.44
C ALA A 268 -4.93 39.40 9.92
N ASP A 269 -3.84 38.77 9.47
CA ASP A 269 -3.40 38.61 8.09
C ASP A 269 -3.62 37.19 7.53
N GLY A 270 -4.41 36.32 8.19
CA GLY A 270 -4.81 34.98 7.73
C GLY A 270 -3.66 34.01 7.50
N ASP A 271 -3.74 32.85 8.09
CA ASP A 271 -2.94 31.64 7.86
C ASP A 271 -1.42 31.71 8.07
N CYS A 272 -1.02 31.21 9.21
CA CYS A 272 0.32 30.64 9.36
C CYS A 272 0.40 29.44 8.41
N ASP A 273 1.24 29.52 7.38
CA ASP A 273 1.37 28.45 6.39
C ASP A 273 1.88 27.14 7.00
N ALA A 274 1.69 26.03 6.29
CA ALA A 274 2.06 24.70 6.78
C ALA A 274 3.58 24.60 7.07
N GLU A 275 4.42 25.30 6.30
CA GLU A 275 5.87 25.33 6.48
C GLU A 275 6.25 25.99 7.81
N THR A 276 5.68 27.15 8.11
CA THR A 276 5.92 27.86 9.37
C THR A 276 5.48 27.03 10.58
N ARG A 277 4.30 26.38 10.50
CA ARG A 277 3.80 25.49 11.55
C ARG A 277 4.73 24.31 11.77
N LEU A 278 5.19 23.67 10.70
CA LEU A 278 6.14 22.57 10.78
C LEU A 278 7.47 23.00 11.40
N ARG A 279 8.00 24.16 10.99
CA ARG A 279 9.24 24.74 11.56
C ARG A 279 9.12 24.97 13.06
N LEU A 280 8.00 25.57 13.51
CA LEU A 280 7.78 25.84 14.95
C LEU A 280 7.59 24.56 15.77
N ALA A 281 6.92 23.53 15.22
CA ALA A 281 6.80 22.22 15.87
C ALA A 281 8.17 21.54 15.99
N SER A 282 8.96 21.57 14.94
CA SER A 282 10.32 21.03 14.94
C SER A 282 11.22 21.77 15.93
N GLU A 283 11.12 23.09 16.03
CA GLU A 283 11.87 23.87 17.01
C GLU A 283 11.51 23.46 18.44
N ARG A 284 10.22 23.32 18.78
CA ARG A 284 9.78 22.83 20.10
C ARG A 284 10.35 21.46 20.41
N MET A 285 10.31 20.54 19.44
CA MET A 285 10.87 19.19 19.54
C MET A 285 12.37 19.24 19.87
N PHE A 286 13.17 19.98 19.11
CA PHE A 286 14.61 20.08 19.34
C PHE A 286 14.95 20.80 20.65
N ARG A 287 14.16 21.77 21.12
CA ARG A 287 14.31 22.38 22.42
C ARG A 287 14.06 21.36 23.55
N CYS A 288 13.12 20.46 23.44
CA CYS A 288 12.90 19.35 24.39
C CYS A 288 14.13 18.43 24.44
N ILE A 289 14.69 18.06 23.30
CA ILE A 289 15.92 17.24 23.24
C ILE A 289 17.08 17.94 23.95
N ALA A 290 17.36 19.18 23.59
CA ALA A 290 18.45 19.96 24.17
C ALA A 290 18.33 20.12 25.70
N SER A 291 17.09 20.32 26.18
CA SER A 291 16.82 20.41 27.63
C SER A 291 17.07 19.07 28.34
N SER A 292 16.76 17.94 27.70
CA SER A 292 16.99 16.61 28.26
C SER A 292 18.48 16.29 28.40
N PHE A 293 19.30 16.68 27.45
CA PHE A 293 20.77 16.53 27.55
C PHE A 293 21.35 17.36 28.69
N SER A 294 20.89 18.60 28.93
CA SER A 294 21.35 19.43 30.01
C SER A 294 21.00 18.86 31.40
N VAL A 295 19.85 18.20 31.55
CA VAL A 295 19.45 17.55 32.80
C VAL A 295 20.34 16.32 33.08
N ASN A 296 20.67 15.54 32.08
CA ASN A 296 21.53 14.35 32.25
C ASN A 296 22.99 14.73 32.57
N SER A 297 23.53 15.77 31.96
CA SER A 297 24.88 16.25 32.26
C SER A 297 24.99 16.77 33.69
N GLN A 298 23.95 17.41 34.24
CA GLN A 298 23.93 17.86 35.63
C GLN A 298 23.83 16.71 36.65
N ARG A 299 23.15 15.59 36.28
CA ARG A 299 23.06 14.39 37.13
C ARG A 299 24.38 13.64 37.19
N SER A 300 25.09 13.48 36.07
CA SER A 300 26.42 12.85 36.04
C SER A 300 27.49 13.66 36.81
N GLY A 301 27.41 15.00 36.79
CA GLY A 301 28.28 15.87 37.57
C GLY A 301 28.00 15.85 39.08
N ARG A 302 26.78 15.49 39.52
CA ARG A 302 26.46 15.37 40.97
C ARG A 302 26.84 14.00 41.55
N GLY A 303 27.01 12.97 40.73
CA GLY A 303 27.47 11.66 41.19
C GLY A 303 28.96 11.56 41.52
N MET A 304 29.78 12.52 41.10
CA MET A 304 31.23 12.58 41.41
C MET A 304 31.58 13.41 42.65
N ARG A 305 30.60 13.89 43.41
CA ARG A 305 30.80 14.61 44.66
C ARG A 305 30.11 13.91 45.84
N ARG A 306 30.46 12.65 46.07
CA ARG A 306 30.22 11.95 47.34
C ARG A 306 31.40 11.01 47.65
#